data_b3a2db72dee3299198cd62092f2877c4
#
_entry.id   b3a2db72dee3299198cd62092f2877c4
#
_cell.length_a   1.000
_cell.length_b   1.000
_cell.length_c   1.000
_cell.angle_alpha   90.00
_cell.angle_beta   90.00
_cell.angle_gamma   90.00
#
_symmetry.space_group_name_H-M   'P 1'
#
loop_
_entity.id
_entity.type
_entity.pdbx_description
1 polymer ?
#
loop_
_entity_poly.entity_id
_entity_poly.type
_entity_poly.pdbx_seq_one_letter_code
_entity_poly.pdbx_strand_id
1 'polypeptide(L)'
;MATYIVSGLCFLLLLLAPVSAAAQGKPPGEGKGKLVISLQDAIKRTLAVSNRIKESRAGVDASLSLKGQADAARWAQIDANLFGGPSTKNELRSDTGIIDSKTTTSDIKVNGVFGRAVIRVVQPLYTFNKIGSFREAASRGVRVSQAAVGQQASEVVLQVKQAYYGALLASDTRAFLKGLLKDVRDSLKTTERRVEAGSAAATLGDVYQLRSFAARIEKGIADAGEGHTIAMDGLRTLMQLEPGVQFKLVDRNLTAAAVALRRVEDYEQTADEIRPEFVQLREGIKAREALVEAAVADRYPIIFAAALADVAGATNRDRSRVPIITDPLMHTQGGFFLGLNWHFDFGITEGRIDEARAEHMQLIYKKDFADLGIPFQVRKAYEEFQTATANIKNTKDAYRNARRWLVTAVANLDLGIGEVVQLTQAFILYIEFRVENFRAIHAQRIALANLDFATGEAVRSFTVQ
;
A
#
# COMPACT_ATOMS: atom_id res chain seq x y z
N MET A 1 24.26 24.46 -67.95
CA MET A 1 23.95 25.55 -66.98
C MET A 1 23.60 24.90 -65.67
N ALA A 2 24.48 25.08 -64.78
CA ALA A 2 24.34 24.64 -63.40
C ALA A 2 23.37 25.56 -62.65
N THR A 3 22.57 25.03 -61.80
CA THR A 3 22.10 25.81 -60.62
C THR A 3 21.79 24.88 -59.47
N TYR A 4 22.47 25.13 -58.39
CA TYR A 4 22.40 24.67 -57.01
C TYR A 4 20.97 24.58 -56.47
N ILE A 5 20.63 23.50 -55.80
CA ILE A 5 19.76 23.54 -54.61
C ILE A 5 20.38 22.62 -53.55
N VAL A 6 21.27 23.21 -52.79
CA VAL A 6 21.59 22.76 -51.44
C VAL A 6 20.66 23.59 -50.54
N SER A 7 19.74 22.96 -49.88
CA SER A 7 18.99 23.65 -48.83
C SER A 7 18.55 22.64 -47.75
N GLY A 8 19.20 22.75 -46.65
CA GLY A 8 18.59 22.80 -45.36
C GLY A 8 18.15 21.47 -44.73
N LEU A 9 19.10 20.66 -44.31
CA LEU A 9 18.81 19.71 -43.21
C LEU A 9 18.64 20.53 -41.92
N CYS A 10 17.42 20.94 -41.63
CA CYS A 10 17.09 21.52 -40.34
C CYS A 10 17.25 20.42 -39.26
N PHE A 11 18.34 20.48 -38.55
CA PHE A 11 18.50 19.77 -37.29
C PHE A 11 17.47 20.29 -36.28
N LEU A 12 16.37 19.56 -36.13
CA LEU A 12 15.47 19.79 -35.00
C LEU A 12 16.12 19.17 -33.76
N LEU A 13 16.97 19.96 -33.09
CA LEU A 13 17.44 19.69 -31.73
C LEU A 13 16.22 19.82 -30.81
N LEU A 14 15.60 18.69 -30.47
CA LEU A 14 14.67 18.58 -29.34
C LEU A 14 15.49 18.83 -28.08
N LEU A 15 15.42 20.05 -27.59
CA LEU A 15 15.83 20.43 -26.24
C LEU A 15 15.04 19.58 -25.24
N LEU A 16 15.67 18.54 -24.73
CA LEU A 16 15.27 17.91 -23.48
C LEU A 16 15.49 18.94 -22.38
N ALA A 17 14.44 19.68 -22.04
CA ALA A 17 14.44 20.46 -20.82
C ALA A 17 14.55 19.50 -19.62
N PRO A 18 15.48 19.73 -18.68
CA PRO A 18 15.50 18.94 -17.46
C PRO A 18 14.21 19.25 -16.70
N VAL A 19 13.40 18.21 -16.45
CA VAL A 19 12.33 18.28 -15.47
C VAL A 19 12.98 18.61 -14.13
N SER A 20 12.88 19.86 -13.72
CA SER A 20 13.23 20.29 -12.38
C SER A 20 12.36 19.48 -11.40
N ALA A 21 12.95 18.53 -10.71
CA ALA A 21 12.38 17.95 -9.52
C ALA A 21 12.12 19.10 -8.55
N ALA A 22 10.86 19.50 -8.43
CA ALA A 22 10.44 20.42 -7.39
C ALA A 22 10.83 19.78 -6.06
N ALA A 23 11.80 20.37 -5.39
CA ALA A 23 12.17 20.01 -4.04
C ALA A 23 10.93 20.14 -3.18
N GLN A 24 10.38 19.00 -2.76
CA GLN A 24 9.33 18.95 -1.75
C GLN A 24 9.89 19.63 -0.51
N GLY A 25 9.30 20.77 -0.17
CA GLY A 25 9.69 21.55 1.00
C GLY A 25 9.68 20.66 2.24
N LYS A 26 10.80 20.60 2.92
CA LYS A 26 10.95 19.98 4.24
C LYS A 26 9.86 20.60 5.14
N PRO A 27 9.02 19.82 5.83
CA PRO A 27 8.05 20.39 6.74
C PRO A 27 8.76 21.29 7.77
N PRO A 28 8.12 22.38 8.24
CA PRO A 28 8.76 23.33 9.13
C PRO A 28 9.29 22.62 10.38
N GLY A 29 10.54 22.89 10.71
CA GLY A 29 11.23 22.32 11.86
C GLY A 29 10.43 22.55 13.14
N GLU A 30 10.03 21.47 13.80
CA GLU A 30 9.31 21.50 15.08
C GLU A 30 10.25 22.07 16.15
N GLY A 31 9.84 23.19 16.74
CA GLY A 31 10.54 23.80 17.87
C GLY A 31 10.66 22.82 19.04
N LYS A 32 11.65 22.99 19.90
CA LYS A 32 12.02 22.17 21.08
C LYS A 32 10.95 22.04 22.19
N GLY A 33 9.65 22.20 21.88
CA GLY A 33 8.54 21.92 22.76
C GLY A 33 8.22 20.42 22.77
N LYS A 34 7.89 19.83 23.93
CA LYS A 34 7.39 18.47 24.00
C LYS A 34 6.09 18.40 23.20
N LEU A 35 6.09 17.72 22.07
CA LEU A 35 4.93 17.55 21.20
C LEU A 35 3.85 16.78 21.97
N VAL A 36 2.62 17.30 22.00
CA VAL A 36 1.46 16.64 22.61
C VAL A 36 0.53 16.22 21.49
N ILE A 37 0.22 14.94 21.41
CA ILE A 37 -0.46 14.33 20.26
C ILE A 37 -1.75 13.67 20.70
N SER A 38 -2.89 14.08 20.10
CA SER A 38 -4.17 13.37 20.24
C SER A 38 -4.23 12.17 19.28
N LEU A 39 -5.17 11.25 19.48
CA LEU A 39 -5.42 10.16 18.55
C LEU A 39 -5.71 10.69 17.13
N GLN A 40 -6.51 11.76 17.02
CA GLN A 40 -6.83 12.35 15.72
C GLN A 40 -5.61 12.94 15.03
N ASP A 41 -4.74 13.64 15.77
CA ASP A 41 -3.50 14.20 15.22
C ASP A 41 -2.54 13.10 14.76
N ALA A 42 -2.43 12.02 15.56
CA ALA A 42 -1.63 10.86 15.19
C ALA A 42 -2.13 10.23 13.87
N ILE A 43 -3.45 10.05 13.73
CA ILE A 43 -4.04 9.50 12.50
C ILE A 43 -3.81 10.45 11.31
N LYS A 44 -4.16 11.74 11.45
CA LYS A 44 -3.99 12.73 10.38
C LYS A 44 -2.53 12.81 9.92
N ARG A 45 -1.59 12.89 10.85
CA ARG A 45 -0.17 12.92 10.54
C ARG A 45 0.26 11.64 9.82
N THR A 46 -0.10 10.47 10.33
CA THR A 46 0.28 9.19 9.73
C THR A 46 -0.29 9.04 8.32
N LEU A 47 -1.55 9.41 8.09
CA LEU A 47 -2.16 9.39 6.76
C LEU A 47 -1.42 10.30 5.75
N ALA A 48 -0.90 11.44 6.22
CA ALA A 48 -0.16 12.39 5.38
C ALA A 48 1.25 11.91 5.03
N VAL A 49 1.96 11.25 5.97
CA VAL A 49 3.38 10.92 5.80
C VAL A 49 3.65 9.47 5.43
N SER A 50 2.72 8.55 5.65
CA SER A 50 2.91 7.10 5.50
C SER A 50 3.46 6.70 4.13
N ASN A 51 4.61 6.02 4.13
CA ASN A 51 5.22 5.50 2.90
C ASN A 51 4.38 4.40 2.25
N ARG A 52 3.62 3.61 3.03
CA ARG A 52 2.68 2.61 2.48
C ARG A 52 1.57 3.26 1.67
N ILE A 53 1.04 4.41 2.14
CA ILE A 53 0.03 5.16 1.39
C ILE A 53 0.65 5.80 0.15
N LYS A 54 1.89 6.34 0.25
CA LYS A 54 2.62 6.87 -0.90
C LYS A 54 2.92 5.81 -1.95
N GLU A 55 3.33 4.61 -1.53
CA GLU A 55 3.51 3.44 -2.39
C GLU A 55 2.22 3.09 -3.13
N SER A 56 1.10 2.99 -2.41
CA SER A 56 -0.20 2.70 -3.01
C SER A 56 -0.66 3.82 -3.98
N ARG A 57 -0.37 5.10 -3.69
CA ARG A 57 -0.62 6.22 -4.61
C ARG A 57 0.25 6.14 -5.86
N ALA A 58 1.52 5.79 -5.73
CA ALA A 58 2.38 5.53 -6.88
C ALA A 58 1.84 4.38 -7.76
N GLY A 59 1.17 3.39 -7.16
CA GLY A 59 0.41 2.36 -7.88
C GLY A 59 -0.77 2.94 -8.69
N VAL A 60 -1.45 3.97 -8.17
CA VAL A 60 -2.48 4.70 -8.95
C VAL A 60 -1.84 5.44 -10.12
N ASP A 61 -0.70 6.12 -9.92
CA ASP A 61 0.01 6.82 -10.98
C ASP A 61 0.49 5.86 -12.08
N ALA A 62 0.96 4.67 -11.70
CA ALA A 62 1.29 3.60 -12.64
C ALA A 62 0.06 3.14 -13.45
N SER A 63 -1.09 2.97 -12.79
CA SER A 63 -2.35 2.59 -13.46
C SER A 63 -2.88 3.70 -14.37
N LEU A 64 -2.72 4.97 -14.00
CA LEU A 64 -3.04 6.12 -14.87
C LEU A 64 -2.13 6.15 -16.09
N SER A 65 -0.85 5.82 -15.94
CA SER A 65 0.10 5.72 -17.07
C SER A 65 -0.27 4.58 -18.01
N LEU A 66 -0.68 3.41 -17.48
CA LEU A 66 -1.20 2.30 -18.30
C LEU A 66 -2.49 2.70 -19.04
N LYS A 67 -3.38 3.43 -18.37
CA LYS A 67 -4.58 4.00 -19.04
C LYS A 67 -4.17 4.96 -20.14
N GLY A 68 -3.20 5.84 -19.90
CA GLY A 68 -2.65 6.73 -20.94
C GLY A 68 -2.10 5.98 -22.15
N GLN A 69 -1.37 4.88 -21.93
CA GLN A 69 -0.88 4.00 -23.01
C GLN A 69 -2.04 3.36 -23.79
N ALA A 70 -3.06 2.85 -23.09
CA ALA A 70 -4.23 2.27 -23.72
C ALA A 70 -5.02 3.33 -24.53
N ASP A 71 -5.14 4.55 -24.01
CA ASP A 71 -5.78 5.67 -24.72
C ASP A 71 -4.97 6.11 -25.95
N ALA A 72 -3.63 6.03 -25.88
CA ALA A 72 -2.75 6.37 -26.99
C ALA A 72 -2.72 5.31 -28.10
N ALA A 73 -3.04 4.04 -27.77
CA ALA A 73 -3.03 2.93 -28.75
C ALA A 73 -3.96 3.14 -29.96
N ARG A 74 -4.93 4.05 -29.89
CA ARG A 74 -5.81 4.41 -31.01
C ARG A 74 -5.17 5.36 -32.01
N TRP A 75 -4.07 6.02 -31.66
CA TRP A 75 -3.40 7.00 -32.51
C TRP A 75 -2.33 6.34 -33.37
N ALA A 76 -1.91 7.07 -34.41
CA ALA A 76 -0.82 6.61 -35.28
C ALA A 76 0.47 6.38 -34.51
N GLN A 77 1.09 5.23 -34.76
CA GLN A 77 2.42 4.91 -34.26
C GLN A 77 3.44 5.26 -35.34
N ILE A 78 4.51 5.93 -34.94
CA ILE A 78 5.57 6.40 -35.83
C ILE A 78 6.88 5.77 -35.40
N ASP A 79 7.45 4.94 -36.30
CA ASP A 79 8.78 4.37 -36.14
C ASP A 79 9.75 5.08 -37.08
N ALA A 80 10.82 5.63 -36.54
CA ALA A 80 11.90 6.24 -37.32
C ALA A 80 13.20 5.49 -37.04
N ASN A 81 13.77 4.89 -38.07
CA ASN A 81 15.04 4.16 -38.02
C ASN A 81 16.07 4.89 -38.88
N LEU A 82 17.22 5.19 -38.30
CA LEU A 82 18.34 5.82 -38.97
C LEU A 82 19.54 4.85 -38.99
N PHE A 83 20.10 4.63 -40.16
CA PHE A 83 21.26 3.78 -40.35
C PHE A 83 22.36 4.57 -41.03
N GLY A 84 23.60 4.27 -40.69
CA GLY A 84 24.78 4.85 -41.35
C GLY A 84 25.97 3.89 -41.29
N GLY A 85 26.81 3.94 -42.31
CA GLY A 85 27.99 3.08 -42.33
C GLY A 85 28.82 3.27 -43.57
N PRO A 86 29.90 2.47 -43.73
CA PRO A 86 30.69 2.48 -44.93
C PRO A 86 29.89 1.96 -46.15
N SER A 87 30.11 2.55 -47.31
CA SER A 87 29.46 2.13 -48.54
C SER A 87 30.48 1.62 -49.58
N THR A 88 30.06 0.62 -50.34
CA THR A 88 30.80 0.14 -51.50
C THR A 88 30.58 1.08 -52.67
N LYS A 89 31.62 1.27 -53.49
CA LYS A 89 31.53 2.05 -54.70
C LYS A 89 30.62 1.37 -55.72
N ASN A 90 29.72 2.15 -56.37
CA ASN A 90 28.91 1.71 -57.48
C ASN A 90 28.82 2.83 -58.50
N GLU A 91 29.47 2.69 -59.63
CA GLU A 91 29.45 3.65 -60.75
C GLU A 91 28.72 3.04 -61.92
N LEU A 92 27.78 3.78 -62.48
CA LEU A 92 27.12 3.43 -63.77
C LEU A 92 28.10 3.65 -64.89
N ARG A 93 28.56 2.58 -65.55
CA ARG A 93 29.62 2.62 -66.54
C ARG A 93 29.13 2.85 -67.98
N SER A 94 27.87 3.11 -68.22
CA SER A 94 27.31 3.26 -69.56
C SER A 94 26.13 4.26 -69.55
N ASP A 95 25.99 4.99 -70.67
CA ASP A 95 24.85 5.89 -70.90
C ASP A 95 23.50 5.18 -70.92
N THR A 96 23.47 3.86 -71.02
CA THR A 96 22.25 3.05 -71.00
C THR A 96 21.70 2.74 -69.63
N GLY A 97 22.44 3.06 -68.54
CA GLY A 97 22.02 2.80 -67.19
C GLY A 97 21.94 1.33 -66.75
N ILE A 98 22.43 0.41 -67.59
CA ILE A 98 22.50 -1.01 -67.29
C ILE A 98 23.86 -1.30 -66.63
N ILE A 99 23.86 -2.00 -65.47
CA ILE A 99 25.06 -2.49 -64.81
C ILE A 99 25.67 -3.54 -65.75
N ASP A 100 26.89 -3.28 -66.29
CA ASP A 100 27.61 -4.25 -67.09
C ASP A 100 27.98 -5.43 -66.20
N SER A 101 27.51 -6.62 -66.59
CA SER A 101 27.77 -7.89 -65.85
C SER A 101 29.26 -8.33 -65.91
N LYS A 102 30.14 -7.57 -66.56
CA LYS A 102 31.61 -7.81 -66.57
C LYS A 102 32.33 -7.16 -65.38
N THR A 103 31.64 -6.49 -64.45
CA THR A 103 32.27 -6.06 -63.20
C THR A 103 32.46 -7.29 -62.31
N THR A 104 33.63 -7.92 -62.47
CA THR A 104 34.05 -9.03 -61.63
C THR A 104 34.05 -8.63 -60.20
N THR A 105 33.46 -9.48 -59.34
CA THR A 105 33.28 -9.31 -57.88
C THR A 105 34.59 -9.11 -57.07
N SER A 106 35.77 -9.08 -57.77
CA SER A 106 37.07 -8.89 -57.16
C SER A 106 37.46 -7.45 -56.80
N ASP A 107 36.69 -6.43 -57.22
CA ASP A 107 37.01 -5.02 -57.00
C ASP A 107 35.96 -4.29 -56.11
N ILE A 108 35.54 -4.94 -55.05
CA ILE A 108 34.68 -4.27 -54.06
C ILE A 108 35.51 -3.20 -53.32
N LYS A 109 35.35 -1.94 -53.69
CA LYS A 109 36.01 -0.81 -53.02
C LYS A 109 35.03 -0.19 -52.01
N VAL A 110 35.40 -0.25 -50.73
CA VAL A 110 34.68 0.40 -49.63
C VAL A 110 35.34 1.75 -49.36
N ASN A 111 34.91 2.80 -50.01
CA ASN A 111 35.51 4.12 -49.93
C ASN A 111 34.52 5.29 -49.79
N GLY A 112 33.28 4.98 -49.41
CA GLY A 112 32.24 5.95 -49.17
C GLY A 112 31.52 5.70 -47.87
N VAL A 113 30.55 6.58 -47.59
CA VAL A 113 29.63 6.48 -46.46
C VAL A 113 28.21 6.54 -46.98
N PHE A 114 27.29 5.77 -46.36
CA PHE A 114 25.89 5.85 -46.62
C PHE A 114 25.11 6.26 -45.36
N GLY A 115 23.98 6.90 -45.60
CA GLY A 115 22.93 7.16 -44.60
C GLY A 115 21.59 6.69 -45.15
N ARG A 116 20.77 6.06 -44.29
CA ARG A 116 19.41 5.62 -44.62
C ARG A 116 18.44 6.04 -43.51
N ALA A 117 17.33 6.60 -43.87
CA ALA A 117 16.23 6.93 -42.97
C ALA A 117 14.97 6.17 -43.43
N VAL A 118 14.39 5.39 -42.51
CA VAL A 118 13.15 4.65 -42.72
C VAL A 118 12.14 5.17 -41.72
N ILE A 119 11.08 5.81 -42.22
CA ILE A 119 9.96 6.29 -41.40
C ILE A 119 8.74 5.45 -41.74
N ARG A 120 8.15 4.85 -40.72
CA ARG A 120 6.92 4.09 -40.86
C ARG A 120 5.86 4.72 -39.93
N VAL A 121 4.70 4.98 -40.47
CA VAL A 121 3.53 5.44 -39.73
C VAL A 121 2.44 4.40 -39.89
N VAL A 122 1.89 3.92 -38.77
CA VAL A 122 0.79 2.94 -38.79
C VAL A 122 -0.34 3.48 -37.93
N GLN A 123 -1.52 3.67 -38.54
CA GLN A 123 -2.74 4.11 -37.88
C GLN A 123 -3.75 2.97 -37.85
N PRO A 124 -4.09 2.40 -36.68
CA PRO A 124 -5.20 1.47 -36.56
C PRO A 124 -6.51 2.18 -36.96
N LEU A 125 -7.28 1.57 -37.85
CA LEU A 125 -8.59 2.09 -38.27
C LEU A 125 -9.72 1.34 -37.62
N TYR A 126 -9.62 0.00 -37.60
CA TYR A 126 -10.62 -0.88 -37.01
C TYR A 126 -9.98 -2.11 -36.38
N THR A 127 -10.30 -2.39 -35.12
CA THR A 127 -9.66 -3.45 -34.32
C THR A 127 -10.68 -4.39 -33.66
N PHE A 128 -11.93 -4.43 -34.15
CA PHE A 128 -13.01 -5.23 -33.56
C PHE A 128 -13.14 -5.01 -32.05
N ASN A 129 -13.10 -3.76 -31.62
CA ASN A 129 -13.15 -3.28 -30.23
C ASN A 129 -11.94 -3.67 -29.35
N LYS A 130 -10.88 -4.33 -29.87
CA LYS A 130 -9.72 -4.70 -29.07
C LYS A 130 -9.14 -3.52 -28.27
N ILE A 131 -8.88 -2.40 -28.92
CA ILE A 131 -8.38 -1.18 -28.28
C ILE A 131 -9.40 -0.62 -27.29
N GLY A 132 -10.70 -0.66 -27.62
CA GLY A 132 -11.78 -0.21 -26.74
C GLY A 132 -11.81 -1.00 -25.45
N SER A 133 -11.75 -2.31 -25.53
CA SER A 133 -11.75 -3.21 -24.37
C SER A 133 -10.48 -3.06 -23.52
N PHE A 134 -9.30 -2.87 -24.10
CA PHE A 134 -8.08 -2.54 -23.33
C PHE A 134 -8.19 -1.21 -22.59
N ARG A 135 -8.81 -0.19 -23.21
CA ARG A 135 -9.04 1.12 -22.57
C ARG A 135 -10.01 1.02 -21.39
N GLU A 136 -11.08 0.24 -21.57
CA GLU A 136 -12.04 -0.03 -20.49
C GLU A 136 -11.35 -0.77 -19.35
N ALA A 137 -10.62 -1.84 -19.63
CA ALA A 137 -9.86 -2.60 -18.63
C ALA A 137 -8.89 -1.70 -17.86
N ALA A 138 -8.12 -0.86 -18.55
CA ALA A 138 -7.20 0.08 -17.93
C ALA A 138 -7.92 1.14 -17.08
N SER A 139 -9.07 1.64 -17.54
CA SER A 139 -9.90 2.58 -16.78
C SER A 139 -10.42 1.95 -15.47
N ARG A 140 -10.86 0.70 -15.51
CA ARG A 140 -11.28 -0.06 -14.32
C ARG A 140 -10.09 -0.36 -13.42
N GLY A 141 -8.92 -0.67 -13.98
CA GLY A 141 -7.66 -0.85 -13.25
C GLY A 141 -7.28 0.36 -12.39
N VAL A 142 -7.49 1.58 -12.89
CA VAL A 142 -7.29 2.82 -12.10
C VAL A 142 -8.20 2.83 -10.88
N ARG A 143 -9.48 2.45 -11.02
CA ARG A 143 -10.43 2.42 -9.89
C ARG A 143 -10.04 1.35 -8.86
N VAL A 144 -9.57 0.19 -9.30
CA VAL A 144 -9.02 -0.86 -8.43
C VAL A 144 -7.87 -0.30 -7.61
N SER A 145 -6.91 0.37 -8.25
CA SER A 145 -5.74 0.97 -7.56
C SER A 145 -6.15 2.09 -6.60
N GLN A 146 -7.14 2.92 -6.95
CA GLN A 146 -7.68 3.95 -6.05
C GLN A 146 -8.33 3.33 -4.80
N ALA A 147 -9.09 2.25 -4.97
CA ALA A 147 -9.68 1.53 -3.84
C ALA A 147 -8.59 0.87 -2.96
N ALA A 148 -7.48 0.40 -3.55
CA ALA A 148 -6.34 -0.13 -2.79
C ALA A 148 -5.69 0.94 -1.88
N VAL A 149 -5.66 2.22 -2.29
CA VAL A 149 -5.24 3.33 -1.41
C VAL A 149 -6.16 3.46 -0.20
N GLY A 150 -7.47 3.33 -0.41
CA GLY A 150 -8.46 3.35 0.69
C GLY A 150 -8.26 2.19 1.68
N GLN A 151 -8.01 0.99 1.17
CA GLN A 151 -7.69 -0.18 2.00
C GLN A 151 -6.42 0.07 2.83
N GLN A 152 -5.33 0.51 2.20
CA GLN A 152 -4.07 0.77 2.88
C GLN A 152 -4.21 1.88 3.95
N ALA A 153 -5.02 2.90 3.67
CA ALA A 153 -5.31 3.95 4.64
C ALA A 153 -6.08 3.41 5.85
N SER A 154 -7.07 2.51 5.63
CA SER A 154 -7.83 1.86 6.72
C SER A 154 -6.94 1.00 7.61
N GLU A 155 -6.01 0.23 7.02
CA GLU A 155 -5.02 -0.56 7.76
C GLU A 155 -4.11 0.32 8.63
N VAL A 156 -3.62 1.42 8.06
CA VAL A 156 -2.77 2.37 8.78
C VAL A 156 -3.52 3.02 9.96
N VAL A 157 -4.78 3.40 9.77
CA VAL A 157 -5.62 3.93 10.86
C VAL A 157 -5.80 2.92 11.98
N LEU A 158 -6.06 1.65 11.63
CA LEU A 158 -6.18 0.57 12.61
C LEU A 158 -4.87 0.40 13.41
N GLN A 159 -3.72 0.37 12.74
CA GLN A 159 -2.41 0.25 13.39
C GLN A 159 -2.13 1.42 14.35
N VAL A 160 -2.47 2.66 13.97
CA VAL A 160 -2.34 3.82 14.86
C VAL A 160 -3.23 3.69 16.09
N LYS A 161 -4.51 3.27 15.93
CA LYS A 161 -5.43 3.05 17.06
C LYS A 161 -4.89 1.96 17.99
N GLN A 162 -4.38 0.85 17.46
CA GLN A 162 -3.78 -0.23 18.24
C GLN A 162 -2.58 0.24 19.06
N ALA A 163 -1.63 0.95 18.44
CA ALA A 163 -0.45 1.46 19.14
C ALA A 163 -0.83 2.53 20.17
N TYR A 164 -1.77 3.41 19.87
CA TYR A 164 -2.22 4.48 20.78
C TYR A 164 -2.88 3.92 22.04
N TYR A 165 -3.87 3.03 21.87
CA TYR A 165 -4.55 2.41 23.00
C TYR A 165 -3.66 1.42 23.76
N GLY A 166 -2.70 0.76 23.08
CA GLY A 166 -1.68 -0.05 23.69
C GLY A 166 -0.76 0.75 24.63
N ALA A 167 -0.34 1.96 24.19
CA ALA A 167 0.45 2.84 25.02
C ALA A 167 -0.32 3.31 26.28
N LEU A 168 -1.60 3.62 26.15
CA LEU A 168 -2.45 3.99 27.30
C LEU A 168 -2.65 2.81 28.26
N LEU A 169 -2.93 1.61 27.76
CA LEU A 169 -3.02 0.39 28.59
C LEU A 169 -1.77 0.15 29.42
N ALA A 170 -0.62 0.24 28.77
CA ALA A 170 0.67 0.02 29.43
C ALA A 170 0.98 1.12 30.47
N SER A 171 0.65 2.37 30.13
CA SER A 171 0.80 3.53 31.04
C SER A 171 -0.06 3.37 32.31
N ASP A 172 -1.34 3.03 32.15
CA ASP A 172 -2.27 2.86 33.27
C ASP A 172 -1.90 1.67 34.15
N THR A 173 -1.53 0.56 33.52
CA THR A 173 -1.05 -0.64 34.25
C THR A 173 0.20 -0.32 35.06
N ARG A 174 1.18 0.38 34.44
CA ARG A 174 2.41 0.77 35.12
C ARG A 174 2.16 1.72 36.29
N ALA A 175 1.30 2.72 36.09
CA ALA A 175 0.95 3.69 37.13
C ALA A 175 0.26 3.01 38.31
N PHE A 176 -0.70 2.11 38.02
CA PHE A 176 -1.41 1.35 39.03
C PHE A 176 -0.45 0.46 39.86
N LEU A 177 0.41 -0.31 39.20
CA LEU A 177 1.37 -1.21 39.87
C LEU A 177 2.39 -0.43 40.70
N LYS A 178 2.84 0.75 40.25
CA LYS A 178 3.73 1.61 41.05
C LYS A 178 3.07 2.11 42.35
N GLY A 179 1.80 2.52 42.25
CA GLY A 179 1.04 2.90 43.45
C GLY A 179 0.95 1.74 44.45
N LEU A 180 0.59 0.56 43.94
CA LEU A 180 0.40 -0.62 44.77
C LEU A 180 1.73 -1.15 45.39
N LEU A 181 2.84 -1.04 44.67
CA LEU A 181 4.16 -1.40 45.21
C LEU A 181 4.50 -0.60 46.47
N LYS A 182 4.09 0.65 46.53
CA LYS A 182 4.25 1.48 47.72
C LYS A 182 3.48 0.87 48.92
N ASP A 183 2.20 0.54 48.69
CA ASP A 183 1.34 -0.03 49.75
C ASP A 183 1.90 -1.38 50.25
N VAL A 184 2.39 -2.24 49.35
CA VAL A 184 3.05 -3.51 49.71
C VAL A 184 4.34 -3.29 50.49
N ARG A 185 5.17 -2.32 50.11
CA ARG A 185 6.40 -1.98 50.85
C ARG A 185 6.10 -1.40 52.21
N ASP A 186 5.05 -0.63 52.38
CA ASP A 186 4.59 -0.11 53.68
C ASP A 186 4.13 -1.29 54.60
N SER A 187 3.38 -2.25 54.04
CA SER A 187 2.99 -3.49 54.75
C SER A 187 4.20 -4.34 55.11
N LEU A 188 5.16 -4.49 54.22
CA LEU A 188 6.41 -5.21 54.47
C LEU A 188 7.20 -4.59 55.65
N LYS A 189 7.38 -3.26 55.64
CA LYS A 189 8.07 -2.53 56.68
C LYS A 189 7.37 -2.68 58.05
N THR A 190 6.05 -2.72 58.05
CA THR A 190 5.28 -2.96 59.27
C THR A 190 5.47 -4.38 59.80
N THR A 191 5.47 -5.37 58.91
CA THR A 191 5.69 -6.78 59.26
C THR A 191 7.11 -7.00 59.78
N GLU A 192 8.14 -6.41 59.13
CA GLU A 192 9.54 -6.48 59.57
C GLU A 192 9.69 -5.94 61.02
N ARG A 193 9.12 -4.76 61.29
CA ARG A 193 9.14 -4.19 62.65
C ARG A 193 8.46 -5.08 63.70
N ARG A 194 7.39 -5.78 63.37
CA ARG A 194 6.71 -6.70 64.28
C ARG A 194 7.55 -7.94 64.57
N VAL A 195 8.22 -8.47 63.55
CA VAL A 195 9.16 -9.60 63.71
C VAL A 195 10.33 -9.20 64.60
N GLU A 196 10.94 -8.02 64.37
CA GLU A 196 12.03 -7.49 65.20
C GLU A 196 11.61 -7.26 66.64
N ALA A 197 10.37 -6.85 66.89
CA ALA A 197 9.79 -6.68 68.23
C ALA A 197 9.37 -7.99 68.90
N GLY A 198 9.59 -9.15 68.28
CA GLY A 198 9.21 -10.47 68.84
C GLY A 198 7.70 -10.71 68.91
N SER A 199 6.90 -9.99 68.10
CA SER A 199 5.46 -10.14 68.09
C SER A 199 5.03 -11.49 67.52
N ALA A 200 4.17 -12.21 68.25
CA ALA A 200 3.57 -13.47 67.78
C ALA A 200 2.68 -13.27 66.51
N ALA A 201 2.35 -12.04 66.19
CA ALA A 201 1.47 -11.68 65.05
C ALA A 201 2.21 -11.61 63.71
N ALA A 202 3.52 -11.85 63.64
CA ALA A 202 4.29 -11.83 62.37
C ALA A 202 5.48 -12.79 62.45
N THR A 203 5.76 -13.45 61.33
CA THR A 203 6.87 -14.42 61.18
C THR A 203 7.87 -13.98 60.11
N LEU A 204 9.09 -14.55 60.10
CA LEU A 204 10.03 -14.39 59.01
C LEU A 204 9.47 -14.90 57.68
N GLY A 205 8.60 -15.94 57.70
CA GLY A 205 7.87 -16.43 56.54
C GLY A 205 7.02 -15.35 55.87
N ASP A 206 6.33 -14.53 56.66
CA ASP A 206 5.50 -13.42 56.21
C ASP A 206 6.34 -12.33 55.53
N VAL A 207 7.53 -12.04 56.08
CA VAL A 207 8.48 -11.08 55.47
C VAL A 207 8.95 -11.60 54.12
N TYR A 208 9.33 -12.87 54.01
CA TYR A 208 9.75 -13.45 52.72
C TYR A 208 8.61 -13.50 51.71
N GLN A 209 7.38 -13.80 52.12
CA GLN A 209 6.19 -13.75 51.25
C GLN A 209 5.95 -12.35 50.68
N LEU A 210 5.95 -11.30 51.50
CA LEU A 210 5.76 -9.94 51.08
C LEU A 210 6.90 -9.42 50.18
N ARG A 211 8.16 -9.80 50.47
CA ARG A 211 9.32 -9.48 49.60
C ARG A 211 9.19 -10.13 48.23
N SER A 212 8.82 -11.41 48.20
CA SER A 212 8.59 -12.14 46.93
C SER A 212 7.45 -11.50 46.12
N PHE A 213 6.39 -11.05 46.79
CA PHE A 213 5.27 -10.37 46.17
C PHE A 213 5.67 -9.00 45.65
N ALA A 214 6.45 -8.21 46.38
CA ALA A 214 6.98 -6.92 45.90
C ALA A 214 7.83 -7.11 44.65
N ALA A 215 8.71 -8.10 44.60
CA ALA A 215 9.51 -8.43 43.41
C ALA A 215 8.64 -8.82 42.20
N ARG A 216 7.54 -9.55 42.43
CA ARG A 216 6.55 -9.85 41.36
C ARG A 216 5.89 -8.57 40.79
N ILE A 217 5.55 -7.61 41.64
CA ILE A 217 5.00 -6.32 41.21
C ILE A 217 6.06 -5.53 40.45
N GLU A 218 7.32 -5.49 40.91
CA GLU A 218 8.43 -4.82 40.21
C GLU A 218 8.64 -5.38 38.81
N LYS A 219 8.57 -6.71 38.65
CA LYS A 219 8.56 -7.34 37.32
C LYS A 219 7.39 -6.82 36.47
N GLY A 220 6.18 -6.80 37.00
CA GLY A 220 5.00 -6.26 36.25
C GLY A 220 5.15 -4.81 35.86
N ILE A 221 5.83 -3.97 36.70
CA ILE A 221 6.14 -2.58 36.36
C ILE A 221 7.15 -2.51 35.20
N ALA A 222 8.15 -3.39 35.17
CA ALA A 222 9.12 -3.47 34.07
C ALA A 222 8.44 -3.91 32.77
N ASP A 223 7.64 -4.98 32.80
CA ASP A 223 6.89 -5.49 31.64
C ASP A 223 5.95 -4.41 31.06
N ALA A 224 5.20 -3.71 31.92
CA ALA A 224 4.34 -2.60 31.50
C ALA A 224 5.16 -1.41 30.97
N GLY A 225 6.35 -1.17 31.50
CA GLY A 225 7.29 -0.15 31.02
C GLY A 225 7.79 -0.45 29.62
N GLU A 226 8.16 -1.68 29.35
CA GLU A 226 8.56 -2.18 28.04
C GLU A 226 7.42 -2.02 27.02
N GLY A 227 6.22 -2.51 27.35
CA GLY A 227 5.04 -2.40 26.51
C GLY A 227 4.72 -0.93 26.15
N HIS A 228 4.85 0.00 27.11
CA HIS A 228 4.69 1.42 26.85
C HIS A 228 5.74 1.95 25.86
N THR A 229 7.00 1.58 26.04
CA THR A 229 8.09 2.01 25.15
C THR A 229 7.88 1.50 23.74
N ILE A 230 7.56 0.21 23.58
CA ILE A 230 7.29 -0.42 22.28
C ILE A 230 6.10 0.29 21.57
N ALA A 231 5.02 0.54 22.29
CA ALA A 231 3.84 1.20 21.71
C ALA A 231 4.14 2.66 21.29
N MET A 232 4.91 3.41 22.10
CA MET A 232 5.32 4.79 21.76
C MET A 232 6.32 4.81 20.58
N ASP A 233 7.21 3.84 20.49
CA ASP A 233 8.13 3.70 19.35
C ASP A 233 7.39 3.27 18.08
N GLY A 234 6.37 2.41 18.21
CA GLY A 234 5.44 2.07 17.13
C GLY A 234 4.70 3.31 16.59
N LEU A 235 4.16 4.15 17.49
CA LEU A 235 3.54 5.41 17.09
C LEU A 235 4.53 6.36 16.43
N ARG A 236 5.76 6.48 16.95
CA ARG A 236 6.83 7.30 16.35
C ARG A 236 7.11 6.85 14.92
N THR A 237 7.24 5.55 14.72
CA THR A 237 7.51 4.95 13.40
C THR A 237 6.35 5.18 12.44
N LEU A 238 5.10 4.96 12.87
CA LEU A 238 3.91 5.21 12.05
C LEU A 238 3.79 6.68 11.64
N MET A 239 4.04 7.61 12.55
CA MET A 239 4.02 9.05 12.31
C MET A 239 5.28 9.58 11.60
N GLN A 240 6.28 8.72 11.35
CA GLN A 240 7.58 9.08 10.77
C GLN A 240 8.23 10.28 11.47
N LEU A 241 8.21 10.27 12.80
CA LEU A 241 8.91 11.27 13.60
C LEU A 241 10.41 10.99 13.62
N GLU A 242 11.21 12.05 13.57
CA GLU A 242 12.68 11.93 13.64
C GLU A 242 13.13 11.20 14.95
N PRO A 243 14.20 10.40 14.89
CA PRO A 243 14.76 9.80 16.09
C PRO A 243 15.10 10.87 17.14
N GLY A 244 14.65 10.68 18.38
CA GLY A 244 14.89 11.62 19.47
C GLY A 244 13.78 12.66 19.73
N VAL A 245 12.81 12.82 18.83
CA VAL A 245 11.62 13.65 19.11
C VAL A 245 10.82 13.02 20.24
N GLN A 246 10.71 13.74 21.36
CA GLN A 246 9.89 13.33 22.49
C GLN A 246 8.48 13.88 22.34
N PHE A 247 7.49 13.01 22.45
CA PHE A 247 6.08 13.37 22.43
C PHE A 247 5.33 12.72 23.59
N LYS A 248 4.17 13.26 23.92
CA LYS A 248 3.24 12.72 24.91
C LYS A 248 1.86 12.60 24.28
N LEU A 249 1.09 11.65 24.75
CA LEU A 249 -0.31 11.54 24.38
C LEU A 249 -1.14 12.59 25.17
N VAL A 250 -2.16 13.14 24.51
CA VAL A 250 -3.15 14.04 25.15
C VAL A 250 -3.91 13.28 26.22
N ASP A 251 -4.37 12.07 25.89
CA ASP A 251 -5.08 11.22 26.81
C ASP A 251 -4.13 10.70 27.90
N ARG A 252 -4.52 10.91 29.14
CA ARG A 252 -3.73 10.46 30.29
C ARG A 252 -4.07 9.04 30.70
N ASN A 253 -5.34 8.63 30.52
CA ASN A 253 -5.87 7.35 30.94
C ASN A 253 -6.69 6.72 29.82
N LEU A 254 -6.72 5.39 29.84
CA LEU A 254 -7.57 4.61 28.94
C LEU A 254 -9.01 4.62 29.45
N THR A 255 -9.93 5.10 28.62
CA THR A 255 -11.36 5.20 28.94
C THR A 255 -12.19 4.35 28.01
N ALA A 256 -13.31 3.79 28.50
CA ALA A 256 -14.26 3.05 27.69
C ALA A 256 -14.91 3.94 26.63
N ALA A 257 -15.23 3.35 25.47
CA ALA A 257 -16.00 4.03 24.44
C ALA A 257 -17.48 4.10 24.87
N ALA A 258 -18.06 5.29 24.81
CA ALA A 258 -19.49 5.51 25.03
C ALA A 258 -20.20 5.54 23.66
N VAL A 259 -20.30 4.38 22.99
CA VAL A 259 -20.91 4.24 21.66
C VAL A 259 -22.06 3.25 21.77
N ALA A 260 -23.24 3.65 21.28
CA ALA A 260 -24.37 2.74 21.07
C ALA A 260 -24.20 2.11 19.68
N LEU A 261 -24.16 0.78 19.62
CA LEU A 261 -24.10 0.08 18.34
C LEU A 261 -25.44 0.19 17.59
N ARG A 262 -25.35 0.30 16.26
CA ARG A 262 -26.45 0.04 15.33
C ARG A 262 -26.72 -1.48 15.29
N ARG A 263 -27.72 -1.93 14.53
CA ARG A 263 -27.91 -3.37 14.27
C ARG A 263 -26.76 -3.90 13.43
N VAL A 264 -26.42 -5.16 13.57
CA VAL A 264 -25.31 -5.77 12.85
C VAL A 264 -25.53 -5.74 11.32
N GLU A 265 -26.79 -5.89 10.88
CA GLU A 265 -27.16 -5.82 9.47
C GLU A 265 -26.85 -4.46 8.84
N ASP A 266 -27.00 -3.36 9.60
CA ASP A 266 -26.69 -2.00 9.13
C ASP A 266 -25.16 -1.84 8.89
N TYR A 267 -24.32 -2.52 9.68
CA TYR A 267 -22.86 -2.56 9.48
C TYR A 267 -22.47 -3.44 8.29
N GLU A 268 -23.16 -4.58 8.09
CA GLU A 268 -22.91 -5.45 6.93
C GLU A 268 -23.26 -4.73 5.63
N GLN A 269 -24.40 -4.03 5.57
CA GLN A 269 -24.77 -3.23 4.41
C GLN A 269 -23.76 -2.12 4.16
N THR A 270 -23.32 -1.42 5.21
CA THR A 270 -22.28 -0.39 5.09
C THR A 270 -21.00 -0.98 4.51
N ALA A 271 -20.58 -2.17 4.95
CA ALA A 271 -19.40 -2.84 4.42
C ALA A 271 -19.53 -3.16 2.93
N ASP A 272 -20.69 -3.67 2.47
CA ASP A 272 -20.91 -3.94 1.05
C ASP A 272 -20.81 -2.69 0.18
N GLU A 273 -21.30 -1.55 0.68
CA GLU A 273 -21.34 -0.30 -0.08
C GLU A 273 -19.97 0.37 -0.19
N ILE A 274 -19.22 0.47 0.94
CA ILE A 274 -18.05 1.36 1.02
C ILE A 274 -16.71 0.67 1.24
N ARG A 275 -16.70 -0.63 1.59
CA ARG A 275 -15.45 -1.32 1.88
C ARG A 275 -14.56 -1.41 0.62
N PRO A 276 -13.29 -0.96 0.70
CA PRO A 276 -12.42 -0.87 -0.48
C PRO A 276 -12.23 -2.19 -1.21
N GLU A 277 -12.20 -3.33 -0.50
CA GLU A 277 -12.02 -4.66 -1.10
C GLU A 277 -13.19 -5.04 -2.01
N PHE A 278 -14.41 -4.68 -1.67
CA PHE A 278 -15.56 -4.89 -2.55
C PHE A 278 -15.49 -4.02 -3.80
N VAL A 279 -15.04 -2.77 -3.66
CA VAL A 279 -14.83 -1.89 -4.81
C VAL A 279 -13.75 -2.47 -5.73
N GLN A 280 -12.63 -2.96 -5.17
CA GLN A 280 -11.56 -3.61 -5.93
C GLN A 280 -12.07 -4.82 -6.70
N LEU A 281 -12.88 -5.68 -6.06
CA LEU A 281 -13.42 -6.88 -6.69
C LEU A 281 -14.43 -6.53 -7.79
N ARG A 282 -15.38 -5.63 -7.54
CA ARG A 282 -16.37 -5.20 -8.55
C ARG A 282 -15.71 -4.58 -9.78
N GLU A 283 -14.77 -3.65 -9.58
CA GLU A 283 -14.09 -3.01 -10.71
C GLU A 283 -13.05 -3.95 -11.37
N GLY A 284 -12.43 -4.85 -10.59
CA GLY A 284 -11.52 -5.86 -11.10
C GLY A 284 -12.20 -6.88 -12.00
N ILE A 285 -13.39 -7.35 -11.64
CA ILE A 285 -14.21 -8.28 -12.47
C ILE A 285 -14.53 -7.61 -13.81
N LYS A 286 -15.00 -6.35 -13.81
CA LYS A 286 -15.25 -5.59 -15.04
C LYS A 286 -13.99 -5.39 -15.88
N ALA A 287 -12.84 -5.18 -15.23
CA ALA A 287 -11.56 -5.08 -15.93
C ALA A 287 -11.20 -6.40 -16.64
N ARG A 288 -11.38 -7.54 -15.95
CA ARG A 288 -11.12 -8.86 -16.52
C ARG A 288 -12.11 -9.23 -17.61
N GLU A 289 -13.38 -8.88 -17.48
CA GLU A 289 -14.40 -9.03 -18.53
C GLU A 289 -13.97 -8.29 -19.82
N ALA A 290 -13.55 -7.04 -19.69
CA ALA A 290 -13.05 -6.27 -20.83
C ALA A 290 -11.76 -6.90 -21.43
N LEU A 291 -10.89 -7.52 -20.62
CA LEU A 291 -9.71 -8.24 -21.13
C LEU A 291 -10.12 -9.53 -21.88
N VAL A 292 -11.17 -10.23 -21.45
CA VAL A 292 -11.73 -11.35 -22.22
C VAL A 292 -12.22 -10.88 -23.59
N GLU A 293 -12.95 -9.78 -23.65
CA GLU A 293 -13.39 -9.18 -24.93
C GLU A 293 -12.19 -8.80 -25.81
N ALA A 294 -11.14 -8.22 -25.24
CA ALA A 294 -9.91 -7.89 -25.95
C ALA A 294 -9.23 -9.15 -26.53
N ALA A 295 -9.20 -10.24 -25.77
CA ALA A 295 -8.65 -11.52 -26.23
C ALA A 295 -9.51 -12.16 -27.32
N VAL A 296 -10.85 -12.09 -27.20
CA VAL A 296 -11.77 -12.56 -28.26
C VAL A 296 -11.58 -11.75 -29.55
N ALA A 297 -11.27 -10.46 -29.45
CA ALA A 297 -11.00 -9.64 -30.62
C ALA A 297 -9.77 -10.10 -31.43
N ASP A 298 -8.86 -10.88 -30.85
CA ASP A 298 -7.69 -11.45 -31.54
C ASP A 298 -8.06 -12.50 -32.61
N ARG A 299 -9.30 -12.99 -32.61
CA ARG A 299 -9.82 -13.84 -33.70
C ARG A 299 -10.05 -13.07 -35.00
N TYR A 300 -10.13 -11.77 -34.94
CA TYR A 300 -10.49 -10.91 -36.07
C TYR A 300 -9.29 -10.13 -36.60
N PRO A 301 -9.29 -9.75 -37.90
CA PRO A 301 -8.22 -8.98 -38.47
C PRO A 301 -8.21 -7.55 -37.93
N ILE A 302 -7.00 -6.95 -37.90
CA ILE A 302 -6.85 -5.52 -37.66
C ILE A 302 -6.76 -4.79 -39.00
N ILE A 303 -7.61 -3.80 -39.24
CA ILE A 303 -7.58 -2.95 -40.41
C ILE A 303 -6.80 -1.68 -40.04
N PHE A 304 -5.80 -1.33 -40.83
CA PHE A 304 -4.95 -0.18 -40.59
C PHE A 304 -4.61 0.58 -41.86
N ALA A 305 -4.32 1.87 -41.73
CA ALA A 305 -3.64 2.66 -42.74
C ALA A 305 -2.16 2.77 -42.38
N ALA A 306 -1.30 2.69 -43.39
CA ALA A 306 0.11 2.90 -43.19
C ALA A 306 0.74 3.80 -44.22
N ALA A 307 1.80 4.51 -43.82
CA ALA A 307 2.67 5.26 -44.69
C ALA A 307 4.10 4.84 -44.46
N LEU A 308 4.86 4.69 -45.52
CA LEU A 308 6.27 4.37 -45.49
C LEU A 308 7.05 5.40 -46.27
N ALA A 309 8.14 5.91 -45.72
CA ALA A 309 9.14 6.67 -46.43
C ALA A 309 10.54 6.02 -46.13
N ASP A 310 11.26 5.66 -47.18
CA ASP A 310 12.58 5.04 -47.14
C ASP A 310 13.52 5.78 -48.05
N VAL A 311 14.47 6.49 -47.48
CA VAL A 311 15.42 7.33 -48.19
C VAL A 311 16.83 6.88 -47.81
N ALA A 312 17.61 6.53 -48.82
CA ALA A 312 19.02 6.19 -48.68
C ALA A 312 19.89 7.00 -49.62
N GLY A 313 21.01 7.48 -49.15
CA GLY A 313 22.02 8.20 -49.93
C GLY A 313 23.43 7.74 -49.55
N ALA A 314 24.31 7.68 -50.55
CA ALA A 314 25.72 7.33 -50.34
C ALA A 314 26.61 8.26 -51.15
N THR A 315 27.82 8.52 -50.68
CA THR A 315 28.76 9.49 -51.28
C THR A 315 29.49 8.99 -52.51
N ASN A 316 29.52 7.69 -52.75
CA ASN A 316 30.29 7.03 -53.79
C ASN A 316 29.44 6.08 -54.66
N ARG A 317 28.13 6.37 -54.76
CA ARG A 317 27.19 5.58 -55.57
C ARG A 317 26.38 6.45 -56.49
N ASP A 318 26.25 6.03 -57.73
CA ASP A 318 25.34 6.64 -58.67
C ASP A 318 23.92 6.12 -58.51
N ARG A 319 22.93 7.00 -58.70
CA ARG A 319 21.53 6.60 -58.67
C ARG A 319 21.18 5.76 -59.89
N SER A 320 20.61 4.55 -59.66
CA SER A 320 20.11 3.73 -60.75
C SER A 320 19.09 4.49 -61.60
N ARG A 321 19.24 4.46 -62.94
CA ARG A 321 18.28 4.99 -63.87
C ARG A 321 17.24 3.97 -64.31
N VAL A 322 17.42 2.69 -63.91
CA VAL A 322 16.48 1.62 -64.22
C VAL A 322 15.40 1.57 -63.13
N PRO A 323 14.12 1.82 -63.44
CA PRO A 323 13.05 1.96 -62.43
C PRO A 323 12.80 0.68 -61.61
N ILE A 324 13.15 -0.49 -62.16
CA ILE A 324 12.91 -1.79 -61.52
C ILE A 324 14.09 -2.26 -60.66
N ILE A 325 15.26 -1.56 -60.71
CA ILE A 325 16.43 -1.91 -59.89
C ILE A 325 16.60 -0.88 -58.79
N THR A 326 16.34 -1.30 -57.54
CA THR A 326 16.55 -0.47 -56.36
C THR A 326 17.91 -0.76 -55.75
N ASP A 327 18.77 0.27 -55.65
CA ASP A 327 20.00 0.19 -54.86
C ASP A 327 19.67 0.36 -53.38
N PRO A 328 19.99 -0.63 -52.52
CA PRO A 328 19.69 -0.55 -51.07
C PRO A 328 20.33 0.65 -50.35
N LEU A 329 21.45 1.19 -50.91
CA LEU A 329 22.20 2.30 -50.32
C LEU A 329 21.98 3.65 -51.02
N MET A 330 21.21 3.67 -52.14
CA MET A 330 20.96 4.88 -52.92
C MET A 330 19.56 4.86 -53.56
N HIS A 331 18.51 5.20 -52.76
CA HIS A 331 17.13 5.19 -53.24
C HIS A 331 16.25 6.19 -52.51
N THR A 332 15.09 6.46 -53.05
CA THR A 332 14.01 7.18 -52.43
C THR A 332 12.73 6.45 -52.78
N GLN A 333 12.07 5.90 -51.76
CA GLN A 333 10.83 5.17 -51.93
C GLN A 333 9.84 5.63 -50.86
N GLY A 334 8.55 5.57 -51.15
CA GLY A 334 7.52 5.87 -50.23
C GLY A 334 6.16 5.53 -50.79
N GLY A 335 5.18 5.40 -49.90
CA GLY A 335 3.83 5.11 -50.29
C GLY A 335 2.86 5.07 -49.13
N PHE A 336 1.58 5.12 -49.47
CA PHE A 336 0.47 4.93 -48.56
C PHE A 336 -0.28 3.67 -48.97
N PHE A 337 -0.73 2.92 -47.95
CA PHE A 337 -1.53 1.73 -48.19
C PHE A 337 -2.51 1.47 -47.06
N LEU A 338 -3.60 0.79 -47.38
CA LEU A 338 -4.51 0.17 -46.43
C LEU A 338 -4.11 -1.28 -46.31
N GLY A 339 -4.01 -1.74 -45.08
CA GLY A 339 -3.61 -3.10 -44.76
C GLY A 339 -4.62 -3.79 -43.87
N LEU A 340 -4.60 -5.11 -43.96
CA LEU A 340 -5.32 -6.02 -43.11
C LEU A 340 -4.31 -6.98 -42.53
N ASN A 341 -4.21 -7.04 -41.22
CA ASN A 341 -3.38 -8.00 -40.52
C ASN A 341 -4.28 -9.01 -39.82
N TRP A 342 -4.24 -10.23 -40.28
CA TRP A 342 -4.98 -11.34 -39.70
C TRP A 342 -4.03 -12.45 -39.32
N HIS A 343 -4.01 -12.78 -38.06
CA HIS A 343 -3.15 -13.84 -37.53
C HIS A 343 -3.94 -15.14 -37.44
N PHE A 344 -3.45 -16.17 -38.09
CA PHE A 344 -4.00 -17.51 -38.00
C PHE A 344 -3.04 -18.40 -37.21
N ASP A 345 -3.53 -18.99 -36.16
CA ASP A 345 -2.84 -20.02 -35.38
C ASP A 345 -3.78 -21.21 -35.09
N PHE A 346 -3.19 -22.35 -34.72
CA PHE A 346 -3.94 -23.58 -34.49
C PHE A 346 -4.17 -23.82 -33.01
N GLY A 347 -4.64 -22.81 -32.26
CA GLY A 347 -5.06 -22.95 -30.87
C GLY A 347 -4.38 -22.00 -29.88
N ILE A 348 -3.39 -21.20 -30.29
CA ILE A 348 -2.72 -20.23 -29.40
C ILE A 348 -3.71 -19.12 -29.01
N THR A 349 -4.47 -18.59 -29.96
CA THR A 349 -5.48 -17.56 -29.69
C THR A 349 -6.59 -18.11 -28.81
N GLU A 350 -7.06 -19.34 -29.04
CA GLU A 350 -8.08 -19.96 -28.18
C GLU A 350 -7.54 -20.17 -26.76
N GLY A 351 -6.31 -20.66 -26.62
CA GLY A 351 -5.68 -20.81 -25.30
C GLY A 351 -5.57 -19.48 -24.53
N ARG A 352 -5.27 -18.37 -25.20
CA ARG A 352 -5.28 -17.01 -24.57
C ARG A 352 -6.65 -16.55 -24.15
N ILE A 353 -7.68 -16.86 -24.94
CA ILE A 353 -9.08 -16.56 -24.59
C ILE A 353 -9.50 -17.36 -23.36
N ASP A 354 -9.17 -18.64 -23.33
CA ASP A 354 -9.50 -19.52 -22.21
C ASP A 354 -8.73 -19.13 -20.94
N GLU A 355 -7.47 -18.70 -21.06
CA GLU A 355 -6.71 -18.11 -19.96
C GLU A 355 -7.41 -16.85 -19.41
N ALA A 356 -7.78 -15.92 -20.29
CA ALA A 356 -8.46 -14.68 -19.88
C ALA A 356 -9.81 -14.99 -19.20
N ARG A 357 -10.57 -15.98 -19.68
CA ARG A 357 -11.81 -16.46 -19.06
C ARG A 357 -11.57 -17.07 -17.68
N ALA A 358 -10.52 -17.89 -17.56
CA ALA A 358 -10.15 -18.50 -16.28
C ALA A 358 -9.77 -17.44 -15.24
N GLU A 359 -8.98 -16.42 -15.64
CA GLU A 359 -8.63 -15.30 -14.78
C GLU A 359 -9.84 -14.45 -14.35
N HIS A 360 -10.82 -14.26 -15.26
CA HIS A 360 -12.08 -13.61 -14.93
C HIS A 360 -12.86 -14.43 -13.89
N MET A 361 -12.98 -15.75 -14.10
CA MET A 361 -13.65 -16.65 -13.15
C MET A 361 -12.97 -16.70 -11.79
N GLN A 362 -11.64 -16.62 -11.73
CA GLN A 362 -10.90 -16.51 -10.45
C GLN A 362 -11.36 -15.31 -9.62
N LEU A 363 -11.58 -14.14 -10.25
CA LEU A 363 -12.07 -12.97 -9.52
C LEU A 363 -13.54 -13.11 -9.10
N ILE A 364 -14.38 -13.77 -9.87
CA ILE A 364 -15.76 -14.07 -9.48
C ILE A 364 -15.75 -14.93 -8.22
N TYR A 365 -15.03 -16.06 -8.21
CA TYR A 365 -14.93 -16.91 -7.02
C TYR A 365 -14.30 -16.20 -5.82
N LYS A 366 -13.34 -15.30 -6.07
CA LYS A 366 -12.77 -14.46 -5.00
C LYS A 366 -13.81 -13.49 -4.43
N LYS A 367 -14.70 -12.96 -5.28
CA LYS A 367 -15.84 -12.15 -4.82
C LYS A 367 -16.82 -12.97 -4.01
N ASP A 368 -17.21 -14.17 -4.49
CA ASP A 368 -18.12 -15.06 -3.77
C ASP A 368 -17.55 -15.40 -2.37
N PHE A 369 -16.25 -15.65 -2.27
CA PHE A 369 -15.59 -15.84 -0.98
C PHE A 369 -15.64 -14.58 -0.10
N ALA A 370 -15.45 -13.40 -0.68
CA ALA A 370 -15.52 -12.13 0.04
C ALA A 370 -16.95 -11.81 0.51
N ASP A 371 -17.98 -12.17 -0.28
CA ASP A 371 -19.40 -12.01 0.07
C ASP A 371 -19.77 -12.81 1.33
N LEU A 372 -19.07 -13.90 1.63
CA LEU A 372 -19.23 -14.66 2.87
C LEU A 372 -18.26 -14.18 3.98
N GLY A 373 -17.01 -13.91 3.62
CA GLY A 373 -15.95 -13.63 4.57
C GLY A 373 -16.03 -12.24 5.21
N ILE A 374 -16.45 -11.23 4.44
CA ILE A 374 -16.55 -9.86 4.95
C ILE A 374 -17.70 -9.68 5.95
N PRO A 375 -18.94 -10.15 5.69
CA PRO A 375 -19.99 -10.13 6.71
C PRO A 375 -19.61 -10.89 7.97
N PHE A 376 -18.90 -12.02 7.84
CA PHE A 376 -18.39 -12.74 9.01
C PHE A 376 -17.39 -11.90 9.83
N GLN A 377 -16.48 -11.16 9.17
CA GLN A 377 -15.56 -10.26 9.87
C GLN A 377 -16.29 -9.13 10.60
N VAL A 378 -17.35 -8.57 10.00
CA VAL A 378 -18.19 -7.55 10.61
C VAL A 378 -18.89 -8.11 11.85
N ARG A 379 -19.56 -9.26 11.73
CA ARG A 379 -20.23 -9.93 12.88
C ARG A 379 -19.24 -10.23 13.99
N LYS A 380 -18.08 -10.79 13.65
CA LYS A 380 -17.03 -11.08 14.63
C LYS A 380 -16.63 -9.81 15.41
N ALA A 381 -16.32 -8.72 14.72
CA ALA A 381 -15.92 -7.47 15.38
C ALA A 381 -17.05 -6.88 16.22
N TYR A 382 -18.28 -7.03 15.77
CA TYR A 382 -19.49 -6.62 16.50
C TYR A 382 -19.65 -7.38 17.81
N GLU A 383 -19.57 -8.71 17.79
CA GLU A 383 -19.66 -9.58 18.96
C GLU A 383 -18.49 -9.35 19.93
N GLU A 384 -17.28 -9.15 19.42
CA GLU A 384 -16.10 -8.79 20.22
C GLU A 384 -16.35 -7.48 20.99
N PHE A 385 -16.95 -6.47 20.34
CA PHE A 385 -17.28 -5.21 21.01
C PHE A 385 -18.34 -5.38 22.10
N GLN A 386 -19.41 -6.13 21.83
CA GLN A 386 -20.46 -6.41 22.83
C GLN A 386 -19.89 -7.15 24.05
N THR A 387 -19.12 -8.22 23.79
CA THR A 387 -18.47 -9.01 24.85
C THR A 387 -17.50 -8.16 25.66
N ALA A 388 -16.66 -7.37 25.02
CA ALA A 388 -15.73 -6.47 25.71
C ALA A 388 -16.47 -5.43 26.56
N THR A 389 -17.59 -4.91 26.07
CA THR A 389 -18.44 -3.95 26.83
C THR A 389 -19.05 -4.60 28.06
N ALA A 390 -19.57 -5.81 27.95
CA ALA A 390 -20.06 -6.57 29.11
C ALA A 390 -18.96 -6.87 30.12
N ASN A 391 -17.78 -7.25 29.64
CA ASN A 391 -16.62 -7.54 30.48
C ASN A 391 -16.10 -6.32 31.26
N ILE A 392 -16.22 -5.10 30.71
CA ILE A 392 -15.89 -3.87 31.45
C ILE A 392 -16.73 -3.77 32.73
N LYS A 393 -18.04 -4.04 32.65
CA LYS A 393 -18.93 -4.01 33.82
C LYS A 393 -18.53 -5.09 34.84
N ASN A 394 -18.37 -6.32 34.38
CA ASN A 394 -18.06 -7.46 35.25
C ASN A 394 -16.71 -7.29 35.95
N THR A 395 -15.67 -6.92 35.21
CA THR A 395 -14.32 -6.71 35.78
C THR A 395 -14.27 -5.49 36.69
N LYS A 396 -15.07 -4.46 36.41
CA LYS A 396 -15.21 -3.27 37.28
C LYS A 396 -15.82 -3.64 38.64
N ASP A 397 -16.84 -4.47 38.65
CA ASP A 397 -17.47 -4.92 39.89
C ASP A 397 -16.55 -5.86 40.67
N ALA A 398 -15.84 -6.76 39.96
CA ALA A 398 -14.85 -7.65 40.55
C ALA A 398 -13.71 -6.88 41.24
N TYR A 399 -13.06 -5.93 40.56
CA TYR A 399 -11.97 -5.18 41.18
C TYR A 399 -12.45 -4.26 42.32
N ARG A 400 -13.67 -3.74 42.28
CA ARG A 400 -14.25 -2.96 43.39
C ARG A 400 -14.40 -3.80 44.65
N ASN A 401 -14.89 -5.02 44.51
CA ASN A 401 -15.03 -5.94 45.63
C ASN A 401 -13.67 -6.43 46.15
N ALA A 402 -12.74 -6.75 45.25
CA ALA A 402 -11.37 -7.09 45.62
C ALA A 402 -10.66 -5.94 46.37
N ARG A 403 -10.90 -4.69 45.95
CA ARG A 403 -10.40 -3.51 46.69
C ARG A 403 -10.99 -3.37 48.08
N ARG A 404 -12.29 -3.63 48.22
CA ARG A 404 -12.94 -3.61 49.55
C ARG A 404 -12.33 -4.68 50.46
N TRP A 405 -12.13 -5.88 49.92
CA TRP A 405 -11.48 -6.96 50.67
C TRP A 405 -10.04 -6.60 51.05
N LEU A 406 -9.27 -6.02 50.13
CA LEU A 406 -7.92 -5.55 50.44
C LEU A 406 -7.87 -4.52 51.55
N VAL A 407 -8.77 -3.53 51.51
CA VAL A 407 -8.87 -2.51 52.60
C VAL A 407 -9.18 -3.15 53.94
N THR A 408 -10.09 -4.14 53.97
CA THR A 408 -10.39 -4.91 55.21
C THR A 408 -9.20 -5.70 55.68
N ALA A 409 -8.48 -6.40 54.76
CA ALA A 409 -7.30 -7.19 55.10
C ALA A 409 -6.14 -6.34 55.64
N VAL A 410 -5.93 -5.13 55.08
CA VAL A 410 -4.95 -4.15 55.60
C VAL A 410 -5.34 -3.72 57.01
N ALA A 411 -6.59 -3.32 57.22
CA ALA A 411 -7.07 -2.86 58.52
C ALA A 411 -6.94 -3.97 59.61
N ASN A 412 -7.31 -5.21 59.26
CA ASN A 412 -7.16 -6.36 60.19
C ASN A 412 -5.69 -6.61 60.54
N LEU A 413 -4.79 -6.52 59.55
CA LEU A 413 -3.37 -6.65 59.82
C LEU A 413 -2.83 -5.55 60.73
N ASP A 414 -3.26 -4.30 60.54
CA ASP A 414 -2.86 -3.16 61.34
C ASP A 414 -3.34 -3.30 62.81
N LEU A 415 -4.55 -3.85 63.03
CA LEU A 415 -5.09 -4.17 64.35
C LEU A 415 -4.46 -5.40 64.99
N GLY A 416 -3.60 -6.16 64.25
CA GLY A 416 -2.96 -7.37 64.80
C GLY A 416 -3.84 -8.61 64.83
N ILE A 417 -5.02 -8.59 64.19
CA ILE A 417 -5.99 -9.71 64.14
C ILE A 417 -6.02 -10.37 62.72
N GLY A 418 -5.28 -9.83 61.75
CA GLY A 418 -5.20 -10.33 60.37
C GLY A 418 -3.94 -11.16 60.12
N GLU A 419 -4.03 -12.04 59.10
CA GLU A 419 -2.90 -12.85 58.62
C GLU A 419 -2.32 -12.25 57.34
N VAL A 420 -0.98 -12.29 57.20
CA VAL A 420 -0.26 -11.82 56.01
C VAL A 420 -0.67 -12.61 54.77
N VAL A 421 -1.03 -13.89 54.89
CA VAL A 421 -1.54 -14.72 53.80
C VAL A 421 -2.82 -14.14 53.22
N GLN A 422 -3.79 -13.73 54.02
CA GLN A 422 -5.04 -13.13 53.60
C GLN A 422 -4.80 -11.79 52.92
N LEU A 423 -3.89 -10.97 53.45
CA LEU A 423 -3.49 -9.70 52.84
C LEU A 423 -2.88 -9.94 51.44
N THR A 424 -1.96 -10.89 51.32
CA THR A 424 -1.32 -11.18 50.03
C THR A 424 -2.32 -11.70 49.01
N GLN A 425 -3.27 -12.54 49.39
CA GLN A 425 -4.34 -13.01 48.52
C GLN A 425 -5.23 -11.85 48.05
N ALA A 426 -5.59 -10.93 48.95
CA ALA A 426 -6.38 -9.76 48.60
C ALA A 426 -5.64 -8.85 47.63
N PHE A 427 -4.32 -8.65 47.81
CA PHE A 427 -3.49 -7.94 46.83
C PHE A 427 -3.47 -8.63 45.46
N ILE A 428 -3.30 -9.95 45.41
CA ILE A 428 -3.27 -10.71 44.15
C ILE A 428 -4.58 -10.49 43.36
N LEU A 429 -5.74 -10.71 44.01
CA LEU A 429 -7.05 -10.56 43.35
C LEU A 429 -7.33 -9.13 42.95
N TYR A 430 -6.90 -8.16 43.77
CA TYR A 430 -7.06 -6.75 43.40
C TYR A 430 -6.22 -6.37 42.17
N ILE A 431 -4.98 -6.84 42.06
CA ILE A 431 -4.12 -6.67 40.89
C ILE A 431 -4.79 -7.31 39.66
N GLU A 432 -5.13 -8.58 39.78
CA GLU A 432 -5.70 -9.38 38.69
C GLU A 432 -6.93 -8.68 38.09
N PHE A 433 -7.94 -8.44 38.87
CA PHE A 433 -9.17 -7.83 38.39
C PHE A 433 -9.01 -6.37 37.93
N ARG A 434 -8.08 -5.61 38.51
CA ARG A 434 -7.81 -4.26 38.05
C ARG A 434 -7.11 -4.24 36.69
N VAL A 435 -6.14 -5.10 36.48
CA VAL A 435 -5.44 -5.27 35.19
C VAL A 435 -6.40 -5.83 34.14
N GLU A 436 -7.25 -6.79 34.50
CA GLU A 436 -8.31 -7.30 33.62
C GLU A 436 -9.29 -6.20 33.20
N ASN A 437 -9.65 -5.32 34.12
CA ASN A 437 -10.51 -4.18 33.78
C ASN A 437 -9.84 -3.23 32.77
N PHE A 438 -8.54 -2.94 32.91
CA PHE A 438 -7.81 -2.17 31.90
C PHE A 438 -7.77 -2.90 30.55
N ARG A 439 -7.54 -4.21 30.56
CA ARG A 439 -7.57 -5.05 29.35
C ARG A 439 -8.95 -5.08 28.69
N ALA A 440 -10.01 -5.16 29.48
CA ALA A 440 -11.38 -5.12 28.94
C ALA A 440 -11.70 -3.78 28.26
N ILE A 441 -11.29 -2.65 28.85
CA ILE A 441 -11.43 -1.33 28.23
C ILE A 441 -10.62 -1.25 26.92
N HIS A 442 -9.37 -1.76 26.94
CA HIS A 442 -8.53 -1.82 25.75
C HIS A 442 -9.18 -2.70 24.67
N ALA A 443 -9.64 -3.89 25.02
CA ALA A 443 -10.31 -4.80 24.11
C ALA A 443 -11.54 -4.15 23.44
N GLN A 444 -12.35 -3.40 24.20
CA GLN A 444 -13.48 -2.66 23.65
C GLN A 444 -13.03 -1.60 22.62
N ARG A 445 -11.96 -0.85 22.91
CA ARG A 445 -11.43 0.15 21.98
C ARG A 445 -10.88 -0.48 20.71
N ILE A 446 -10.22 -1.62 20.83
CA ILE A 446 -9.69 -2.35 19.68
C ILE A 446 -10.82 -3.01 18.87
N ALA A 447 -11.83 -3.59 19.54
CA ALA A 447 -12.99 -4.16 18.86
C ALA A 447 -13.76 -3.09 18.07
N LEU A 448 -13.92 -1.87 18.64
CA LEU A 448 -14.49 -0.76 17.89
C LEU A 448 -13.63 -0.36 16.68
N ALA A 449 -12.32 -0.31 16.84
CA ALA A 449 -11.42 -0.01 15.73
C ALA A 449 -11.46 -1.09 14.63
N ASN A 450 -11.59 -2.37 15.03
CA ASN A 450 -11.77 -3.49 14.10
C ASN A 450 -13.13 -3.43 13.40
N LEU A 451 -14.19 -2.99 14.08
CA LEU A 451 -15.50 -2.80 13.46
C LEU A 451 -15.47 -1.67 12.42
N ASP A 452 -14.86 -0.52 12.74
CA ASP A 452 -14.64 0.57 11.79
C ASP A 452 -13.83 0.10 10.57
N PHE A 453 -12.83 -0.75 10.79
CA PHE A 453 -12.03 -1.34 9.71
C PHE A 453 -12.85 -2.34 8.88
N ALA A 454 -13.59 -3.23 9.53
CA ALA A 454 -14.38 -4.26 8.87
C ALA A 454 -15.52 -3.68 8.01
N THR A 455 -16.06 -2.53 8.39
CA THR A 455 -17.09 -1.81 7.64
C THR A 455 -16.55 -0.86 6.59
N GLY A 456 -15.24 -0.53 6.62
CA GLY A 456 -14.64 0.49 5.76
C GLY A 456 -14.84 1.93 6.25
N GLU A 457 -15.44 2.14 7.43
CA GLU A 457 -15.66 3.47 8.01
C GLU A 457 -14.38 4.09 8.61
N ALA A 458 -13.31 3.31 8.77
CA ALA A 458 -12.08 3.71 9.46
C ALA A 458 -11.47 5.03 8.96
N VAL A 459 -11.57 5.33 7.67
CA VAL A 459 -10.97 6.53 7.04
C VAL A 459 -12.02 7.62 6.78
N ARG A 460 -13.31 7.28 6.75
CA ARG A 460 -14.38 8.22 6.33
C ARG A 460 -14.43 9.48 7.19
N SER A 461 -14.14 9.37 8.47
CA SER A 461 -14.10 10.52 9.40
C SER A 461 -12.91 11.47 9.17
N PHE A 462 -11.93 11.07 8.33
CA PHE A 462 -10.69 11.83 8.07
C PHE A 462 -10.56 12.32 6.63
N THR A 463 -11.40 11.81 5.71
CA THR A 463 -11.38 12.17 4.26
C THR A 463 -12.40 13.25 3.89
N VAL A 464 -13.24 13.69 4.82
CA VAL A 464 -14.30 14.71 4.59
C VAL A 464 -13.79 16.13 4.95
N GLN A 465 -12.52 16.42 4.63
CA GLN A 465 -12.03 17.81 4.64
C GLN A 465 -11.18 18.11 3.41
#